data_8e59a13bf41bd51c2e8fdc4c574e03a8
#
_entry.id   8e59a13bf41bd51c2e8fdc4c574e03a8
#
_cell.length_a   1.000
_cell.length_b   1.000
_cell.length_c   1.000
_cell.angle_alpha   90.00
_cell.angle_beta   90.00
_cell.angle_gamma   90.00
#
_symmetry.space_group_name_H-M   'P 1'
#
loop_
_entity.id
_entity.type
_entity.pdbx_description
1 polymer ?
#
loop_
_entity_poly.entity_id
_entity_poly.type
_entity_poly.pdbx_seq_one_letter_code
_entity_poly.pdbx_strand_id
1 'polypeptide(L)'
;MIGYTTIGVKNLDAAKTFYTKLFDAEVLVDVGRLAMIGQTTDQPMVAVCEPFNGEAPSVGNGNMIAFPGGSKENVDKMYEKAIALGASCDGEPGQRIEDVFYGAYVKDPDGNKLCFFDFS
;
A
#
# COMPACT_ATOMS: atom_id res chain seq x y z
N MET A 1 6.41 -16.03 4.25
CA MET A 1 5.58 -16.18 5.44
C MET A 1 4.18 -15.58 5.26
N ILE A 2 4.06 -14.34 4.88
CA ILE A 2 2.77 -13.71 4.58
C ILE A 2 2.40 -13.97 3.13
N GLY A 3 1.17 -14.49 2.90
CA GLY A 3 0.66 -14.70 1.55
C GLY A 3 0.06 -13.42 0.97
N TYR A 4 -0.85 -12.80 1.69
CA TYR A 4 -1.43 -11.52 1.31
C TYR A 4 -2.01 -10.80 2.54
N THR A 5 -2.22 -9.50 2.38
CA THR A 5 -2.92 -8.66 3.36
C THR A 5 -4.15 -8.05 2.70
N THR A 6 -5.18 -7.75 3.47
CA THR A 6 -6.38 -7.10 2.93
C THR A 6 -6.47 -5.64 3.38
N ILE A 7 -6.91 -4.80 2.47
CA ILE A 7 -7.17 -3.38 2.71
C ILE A 7 -8.63 -3.11 2.33
N GLY A 8 -9.42 -2.63 3.28
CA GLY A 8 -10.81 -2.23 3.04
C GLY A 8 -10.89 -0.95 2.23
N VAL A 9 -11.69 -0.95 1.16
CA VAL A 9 -11.81 0.20 0.26
C VAL A 9 -13.29 0.44 -0.08
N LYS A 10 -13.61 1.70 -0.37
CA LYS A 10 -14.98 2.12 -0.75
C LYS A 10 -15.26 1.85 -2.21
N ASN A 11 -14.29 2.07 -3.08
CA ASN A 11 -14.42 1.89 -4.53
C ASN A 11 -13.35 0.93 -5.00
N LEU A 12 -13.75 -0.30 -5.32
CA LEU A 12 -12.83 -1.36 -5.68
C LEU A 12 -12.05 -1.05 -6.96
N ASP A 13 -12.71 -0.51 -7.98
CA ASP A 13 -12.04 -0.19 -9.25
C ASP A 13 -11.00 0.92 -9.08
N ALA A 14 -11.33 1.95 -8.31
CA ALA A 14 -10.38 3.03 -8.00
C ALA A 14 -9.18 2.50 -7.20
N ALA A 15 -9.42 1.60 -6.25
CA ALA A 15 -8.35 0.99 -5.45
C ALA A 15 -7.45 0.08 -6.29
N LYS A 16 -8.02 -0.73 -7.18
CA LYS A 16 -7.23 -1.53 -8.13
C LYS A 16 -6.30 -0.64 -8.95
N THR A 17 -6.81 0.47 -9.47
CA THR A 17 -6.03 1.42 -10.26
C THR A 17 -4.91 2.03 -9.42
N PHE A 18 -5.21 2.47 -8.21
CA PHE A 18 -4.21 3.08 -7.31
C PHE A 18 -3.05 2.11 -7.05
N TYR A 19 -3.36 0.90 -6.59
CA TYR A 19 -2.33 -0.05 -6.18
C TYR A 19 -1.57 -0.69 -7.35
N THR A 20 -2.23 -0.97 -8.46
CA THR A 20 -1.54 -1.50 -9.65
C THR A 20 -0.57 -0.47 -10.22
N LYS A 21 -0.94 0.79 -10.26
CA LYS A 21 -0.06 1.87 -10.72
C LYS A 21 1.07 2.18 -9.74
N LEU A 22 0.75 2.22 -8.43
CA LEU A 22 1.74 2.52 -7.40
C LEU A 22 2.90 1.52 -7.42
N PHE A 23 2.60 0.24 -7.51
CA PHE A 23 3.59 -0.83 -7.43
C PHE A 23 4.00 -1.40 -8.78
N ASP A 24 3.50 -0.84 -9.88
CA ASP A 24 3.72 -1.40 -11.21
C ASP A 24 3.42 -2.91 -11.21
N ALA A 25 2.25 -3.26 -10.69
CA ALA A 25 1.81 -4.62 -10.44
C ALA A 25 0.50 -4.91 -11.17
N GLU A 26 0.05 -6.14 -11.11
CA GLU A 26 -1.15 -6.61 -11.80
C GLU A 26 -2.17 -7.18 -10.81
N VAL A 27 -3.44 -7.19 -11.21
CA VAL A 27 -4.48 -7.96 -10.52
C VAL A 27 -4.27 -9.42 -10.90
N LEU A 28 -3.85 -10.22 -9.93
CA LEU A 28 -3.54 -11.65 -10.15
C LEU A 28 -4.74 -12.55 -9.86
N VAL A 29 -5.59 -12.15 -8.92
CA VAL A 29 -6.81 -12.87 -8.54
C VAL A 29 -7.92 -11.84 -8.35
N ASP A 30 -9.08 -12.10 -8.92
CA ASP A 30 -10.26 -11.24 -8.76
C ASP A 30 -11.48 -12.12 -8.53
N VAL A 31 -12.09 -11.99 -7.36
CA VAL A 31 -13.28 -12.77 -6.98
C VAL A 31 -14.52 -11.88 -6.81
N GLY A 32 -14.50 -10.69 -7.40
CA GLY A 32 -15.61 -9.74 -7.39
C GLY A 32 -15.50 -8.71 -6.28
N ARG A 33 -15.62 -9.14 -5.03
CA ARG A 33 -15.54 -8.29 -3.84
C ARG A 33 -14.09 -8.02 -3.39
N LEU A 34 -13.14 -8.82 -3.86
CA LEU A 34 -11.74 -8.79 -3.46
C LEU A 34 -10.85 -9.01 -4.67
N ALA A 35 -9.79 -8.25 -4.78
CA ALA A 35 -8.79 -8.39 -5.83
C ALA A 35 -7.40 -8.41 -5.20
N MET A 36 -6.59 -9.41 -5.57
CA MET A 36 -5.21 -9.54 -5.11
C MET A 36 -4.25 -8.96 -6.13
N ILE A 37 -3.39 -8.08 -5.69
CA ILE A 37 -2.47 -7.31 -6.53
C ILE A 37 -1.03 -7.65 -6.14
N GLY A 38 -0.21 -7.95 -7.12
CA GLY A 38 1.18 -8.28 -6.91
C GLY A 38 1.90 -8.61 -8.20
N GLN A 39 3.12 -9.13 -8.07
CA GLN A 39 3.93 -9.55 -9.21
C GLN A 39 3.66 -11.01 -9.57
N THR A 40 3.61 -11.88 -8.57
CA THR A 40 3.30 -13.31 -8.70
C THR A 40 2.54 -13.78 -7.47
N THR A 41 1.80 -14.89 -7.60
CA THR A 41 1.00 -15.44 -6.49
C THR A 41 1.84 -16.16 -5.43
N ASP A 42 3.12 -16.43 -5.69
CA ASP A 42 4.02 -17.05 -4.73
C ASP A 42 4.83 -16.04 -3.90
N GLN A 43 4.58 -14.74 -4.11
CA GLN A 43 5.13 -13.67 -3.29
C GLN A 43 4.00 -12.93 -2.57
N PRO A 44 4.30 -12.18 -1.50
CA PRO A 44 3.28 -11.44 -0.78
C PRO A 44 2.52 -10.46 -1.70
N MET A 45 1.21 -10.45 -1.54
CA MET A 45 0.31 -9.61 -2.32
C MET A 45 -0.47 -8.66 -1.41
N VAL A 46 -0.98 -7.59 -1.99
CA VAL A 46 -1.96 -6.71 -1.36
C VAL A 46 -3.33 -7.01 -1.97
N ALA A 47 -4.31 -7.30 -1.14
CA ALA A 47 -5.68 -7.49 -1.59
C ALA A 47 -6.53 -6.29 -1.18
N VAL A 48 -7.16 -5.66 -2.16
CA VAL A 48 -8.15 -4.63 -1.91
C VAL A 48 -9.53 -5.28 -1.87
N CYS A 49 -10.37 -4.89 -0.93
CA CYS A 49 -11.66 -5.57 -0.77
C CYS A 49 -12.75 -4.63 -0.27
N GLU A 50 -13.99 -4.94 -0.69
CA GLU A 50 -15.16 -4.48 0.01
C GLU A 50 -15.32 -5.36 1.25
N PRO A 51 -15.59 -4.79 2.46
CA PRO A 51 -15.72 -5.58 3.67
C PRO A 51 -16.74 -6.71 3.53
N PHE A 52 -16.37 -7.89 4.02
CA PHE A 52 -17.20 -9.10 3.88
C PHE A 52 -18.59 -8.94 4.53
N ASN A 53 -18.70 -8.15 5.59
CA ASN A 53 -19.97 -7.91 6.28
C ASN A 53 -20.89 -6.91 5.57
N GLY A 54 -20.46 -6.35 4.44
CA GLY A 54 -21.24 -5.38 3.67
C GLY A 54 -21.30 -3.97 4.26
N GLU A 55 -20.64 -3.72 5.37
CA GLU A 55 -20.55 -2.40 5.97
C GLU A 55 -19.44 -1.57 5.33
N ALA A 56 -19.47 -0.24 5.55
CA ALA A 56 -18.43 0.64 5.04
C ALA A 56 -17.08 0.27 5.65
N PRO A 57 -15.98 0.35 4.86
CA PRO A 57 -14.65 0.10 5.41
C PRO A 57 -14.27 1.16 6.45
N SER A 58 -13.47 0.76 7.43
CA SER A 58 -12.88 1.66 8.40
C SER A 58 -11.41 1.32 8.57
N VAL A 59 -10.60 2.35 8.84
CA VAL A 59 -9.18 2.16 9.13
C VAL A 59 -8.99 1.85 10.60
N GLY A 60 -8.03 0.99 10.94
CA GLY A 60 -7.66 0.73 12.32
C GLY A 60 -6.67 1.79 12.83
N ASN A 61 -6.49 1.81 14.15
CA ASN A 61 -5.44 2.59 14.78
C ASN A 61 -4.26 1.68 15.10
N GLY A 62 -3.09 1.99 14.55
CA GLY A 62 -1.89 1.17 14.70
C GLY A 62 -1.65 0.20 13.55
N ASN A 63 -2.56 0.12 12.57
CA ASN A 63 -2.37 -0.71 11.39
C ASN A 63 -1.56 0.05 10.33
N MET A 64 -0.61 -0.63 9.71
CA MET A 64 0.19 -0.08 8.63
C MET A 64 0.77 -1.23 7.81
N ILE A 65 0.82 -1.06 6.51
CA ILE A 65 1.53 -1.99 5.63
C ILE A 65 2.79 -1.29 5.14
N ALA A 66 3.94 -1.92 5.32
CA ALA A 66 5.23 -1.38 4.92
C ALA A 66 5.78 -2.12 3.71
N PHE A 67 6.24 -1.36 2.72
CA PHE A 67 6.76 -1.87 1.46
C PHE A 67 8.22 -1.48 1.31
N PRO A 68 9.13 -2.43 1.09
CA PRO A 68 10.54 -2.11 0.89
C PRO A 68 10.74 -1.41 -0.45
N GLY A 69 11.50 -0.33 -0.44
CA GLY A 69 11.85 0.38 -1.67
C GLY A 69 13.11 -0.17 -2.34
N GLY A 70 13.99 -0.79 -1.56
CA GLY A 70 15.27 -1.29 -2.04
C GLY A 70 16.38 -0.24 -2.04
N SER A 71 16.05 1.04 -1.93
CA SER A 71 16.99 2.15 -1.79
C SER A 71 16.24 3.38 -1.27
N LYS A 72 16.96 4.33 -0.69
CA LYS A 72 16.38 5.61 -0.26
C LYS A 72 15.79 6.37 -1.44
N GLU A 73 16.47 6.38 -2.57
CA GLU A 73 15.98 7.04 -3.79
C GLU A 73 14.66 6.46 -4.26
N ASN A 74 14.52 5.14 -4.19
CA ASN A 74 13.28 4.50 -4.62
C ASN A 74 12.14 4.74 -3.61
N VAL A 75 12.46 4.84 -2.32
CA VAL A 75 11.47 5.26 -1.30
C VAL A 75 10.91 6.64 -1.64
N ASP A 76 11.76 7.58 -2.00
CA ASP A 76 11.34 8.93 -2.41
C ASP A 76 10.42 8.87 -3.64
N LYS A 77 10.77 8.05 -4.63
CA LYS A 77 9.98 7.89 -5.86
C LYS A 77 8.62 7.24 -5.58
N MET A 78 8.58 6.24 -4.72
CA MET A 78 7.32 5.59 -4.33
C MET A 78 6.39 6.57 -3.62
N TYR A 79 6.94 7.38 -2.72
CA TYR A 79 6.19 8.44 -2.03
C TYR A 79 5.60 9.45 -3.03
N GLU A 80 6.42 9.98 -3.91
CA GLU A 80 5.98 10.95 -4.93
C GLU A 80 4.88 10.36 -5.83
N LYS A 81 5.05 9.12 -6.24
CA LYS A 81 4.08 8.42 -7.07
C LYS A 81 2.75 8.22 -6.33
N ALA A 82 2.80 7.83 -5.06
CA ALA A 82 1.60 7.68 -4.24
C ALA A 82 0.83 9.00 -4.11
N ILE A 83 1.54 10.10 -3.84
CA ILE A 83 0.92 11.43 -3.76
C ILE A 83 0.28 11.81 -5.09
N ALA A 84 0.98 11.57 -6.21
CA ALA A 84 0.44 11.86 -7.55
C ALA A 84 -0.81 11.04 -7.87
N LEU A 85 -0.95 9.84 -7.29
CA LEU A 85 -2.10 8.96 -7.47
C LEU A 85 -3.26 9.26 -6.51
N GLY A 86 -3.12 10.24 -5.62
CA GLY A 86 -4.20 10.67 -4.74
C GLY A 86 -4.04 10.32 -3.26
N ALA A 87 -2.90 9.76 -2.86
CA ALA A 87 -2.60 9.55 -1.45
C ALA A 87 -2.31 10.89 -0.75
N SER A 88 -2.49 10.93 0.56
CA SER A 88 -2.12 12.08 1.37
C SER A 88 -0.85 11.80 2.17
N CYS A 89 -0.05 12.84 2.41
CA CYS A 89 1.17 12.71 3.20
C CYS A 89 0.85 12.42 4.67
N ASP A 90 1.56 11.43 5.23
CA ASP A 90 1.54 11.14 6.67
C ASP A 90 2.98 11.13 7.24
N GLY A 91 3.94 11.58 6.47
CA GLY A 91 5.35 11.73 6.82
C GLY A 91 6.22 11.71 5.57
N GLU A 92 6.78 12.88 5.22
CA GLU A 92 7.67 12.99 4.06
C GLU A 92 8.88 12.06 4.18
N PRO A 93 9.50 11.65 3.05
CA PRO A 93 10.69 10.81 3.09
C PRO A 93 11.79 11.38 3.97
N GLY A 94 12.37 10.56 4.81
CA GLY A 94 13.45 10.99 5.70
C GLY A 94 14.00 9.85 6.55
N GLN A 95 15.17 10.10 7.14
CA GLN A 95 15.80 9.20 8.08
C GLN A 95 15.02 9.24 9.39
N ARG A 96 14.48 8.09 9.80
CA ARG A 96 13.68 7.96 11.04
C ARG A 96 14.53 7.46 12.20
N ILE A 97 15.36 6.48 11.92
CA ILE A 97 16.33 5.94 12.88
C ILE A 97 17.69 5.98 12.19
N GLU A 98 18.64 6.68 12.79
CA GLU A 98 19.98 6.87 12.23
C GLU A 98 20.61 5.52 11.86
N ASP A 99 21.11 5.40 10.64
CA ASP A 99 21.76 4.21 10.08
C ASP A 99 20.90 2.93 10.05
N VAL A 100 19.59 3.02 10.34
CA VAL A 100 18.75 1.84 10.45
C VAL A 100 17.52 1.93 9.53
N PHE A 101 16.80 3.06 9.54
CA PHE A 101 15.50 3.13 8.90
C PHE A 101 15.24 4.47 8.23
N TYR A 102 15.13 4.44 6.92
CA TYR A 102 14.70 5.55 6.09
C TYR A 102 13.28 5.25 5.62
N GLY A 103 12.35 6.15 5.83
CA GLY A 103 10.94 5.88 5.51
C GLY A 103 10.13 7.07 5.12
N ALA A 104 9.05 6.79 4.41
CA ALA A 104 8.01 7.74 4.05
C ALA A 104 6.66 7.13 4.35
N TYR A 105 5.70 7.95 4.73
CA TYR A 105 4.37 7.51 5.12
C TYR A 105 3.30 8.25 4.36
N VAL A 106 2.31 7.50 3.88
CA VAL A 106 1.13 8.07 3.22
C VAL A 106 -0.13 7.40 3.74
N LYS A 107 -1.26 8.03 3.51
CA LYS A 107 -2.57 7.40 3.61
C LYS A 107 -3.14 7.27 2.20
N ASP A 108 -3.63 6.08 1.86
CA ASP A 108 -4.27 5.88 0.57
C ASP A 108 -5.59 6.68 0.49
N PRO A 109 -6.29 6.71 -0.66
CA PRO A 109 -7.53 7.49 -0.77
C PRO A 109 -8.63 7.10 0.22
N ASP A 110 -8.59 5.90 0.80
CA ASP A 110 -9.52 5.46 1.83
C ASP A 110 -9.00 5.70 3.26
N GLY A 111 -7.80 6.25 3.41
CA GLY A 111 -7.19 6.55 4.70
C GLY A 111 -6.34 5.44 5.29
N ASN A 112 -6.10 4.36 4.55
CA ASN A 112 -5.23 3.27 5.01
C ASN A 112 -3.77 3.71 5.02
N LYS A 113 -3.06 3.44 6.12
CA LYS A 113 -1.67 3.87 6.28
C LYS A 113 -0.72 2.93 5.57
N LEU A 114 0.16 3.50 4.75
CA LEU A 114 1.22 2.79 4.04
C LEU A 114 2.57 3.40 4.40
N CYS A 115 3.60 2.56 4.40
CA CYS A 115 4.99 2.99 4.60
C CYS A 115 5.82 2.49 3.42
N PHE A 116 6.72 3.33 2.94
CA PHE A 116 7.77 2.94 2.00
C PHE A 116 9.09 3.10 2.73
N PHE A 117 9.92 2.07 2.73
CA PHE A 117 11.11 2.10 3.59
C PHE A 117 12.33 1.44 2.97
N ASP A 118 13.47 1.75 3.56
CA ASP A 118 14.74 1.07 3.31
C ASP A 118 15.48 0.95 4.64
N PHE A 119 16.03 -0.23 4.89
CA PHE A 119 16.86 -0.44 6.08
C PHE A 119 18.28 0.08 5.80
N SER A 120 18.48 1.36 6.10
CA SER A 120 19.79 1.99 5.88
C SER A 120 19.99 3.26 6.70
#